data_0c57c7e05461b97fb9fcc5bcf7c0c0d8
#
_entry.id   0c57c7e05461b97fb9fcc5bcf7c0c0d8
#
_cell.length_a   1.000
_cell.length_b   1.000
_cell.length_c   1.000
_cell.angle_alpha   90.00
_cell.angle_beta   90.00
_cell.angle_gamma   90.00
#
_symmetry.space_group_name_H-M   'P 1'
#
loop_
_entity.id
_entity.type
_entity.pdbx_description
1 polymer ?
#
loop_
_entity_poly.entity_id
_entity_poly.type
_entity_poly.pdbx_seq_one_letter_code
_entity_poly.pdbx_strand_id
1 'polypeptide(L)' 'MKRVYKWVIDGLEFSSLQKAKQFCRESKTGAKGIYGADRNGNNVTFTPIESTKRGISFGKSYKINVNNTL' A
#
# COMPACT_ATOMS: atom_id res chain seq x y z
N MET A 1 9.61 -13.18 -11.13
CA MET A 1 9.09 -11.88 -10.67
C MET A 1 7.82 -12.08 -9.86
N LYS A 2 7.77 -11.49 -8.68
CA LYS A 2 6.59 -11.61 -7.83
C LYS A 2 5.53 -10.62 -8.28
N ARG A 3 4.33 -11.12 -8.46
CA ARG A 3 3.21 -10.29 -8.86
C ARG A 3 2.40 -9.88 -7.64
N VAL A 4 2.05 -8.61 -7.57
CA VAL A 4 1.19 -8.13 -6.49
C VAL A 4 -0.23 -8.65 -6.73
N TYR A 5 -0.75 -9.33 -5.74
CA TYR A 5 -2.06 -9.97 -5.83
C TYR A 5 -3.14 -9.12 -5.16
N LYS A 6 -2.81 -8.48 -4.07
CA LYS A 6 -3.74 -7.62 -3.36
C LYS A 6 -2.98 -6.48 -2.69
N TRP A 7 -3.72 -5.41 -2.38
CA TRP A 7 -3.18 -4.23 -1.72
C TRP A 7 -3.87 -4.07 -0.37
N VAL A 8 -3.11 -3.72 0.66
CA VAL A 8 -3.61 -3.67 2.03
C VAL A 8 -3.35 -2.30 2.63
N ILE A 9 -4.41 -1.71 3.22
CA ILE A 9 -4.34 -0.45 3.95
C ILE A 9 -5.08 -0.67 5.27
N ASP A 10 -4.39 -0.46 6.40
CA ASP A 10 -5.01 -0.58 7.73
C ASP A 10 -5.80 -1.89 7.89
N GLY A 11 -5.26 -2.97 7.34
CA GLY A 11 -5.91 -4.28 7.42
C GLY A 11 -6.99 -4.53 6.39
N LEU A 12 -7.34 -3.54 5.59
CA LEU A 12 -8.34 -3.70 4.53
C LEU A 12 -7.67 -4.10 3.23
N GLU A 13 -8.27 -5.03 2.52
CA GLU A 13 -7.72 -5.57 1.28
C GLU A 13 -8.43 -5.00 0.07
N PHE A 14 -7.65 -4.66 -0.96
CA PHE A 14 -8.16 -4.12 -2.21
C PHE A 14 -7.58 -4.91 -3.37
N SER A 15 -8.35 -5.03 -4.43
CA SER A 15 -7.92 -5.79 -5.61
C SER A 15 -6.99 -4.99 -6.51
N SER A 16 -6.91 -3.68 -6.35
CA SER A 16 -6.00 -2.87 -7.16
C SER A 16 -5.45 -1.72 -6.34
N LEU A 17 -4.27 -1.25 -6.73
CA LEU A 17 -3.64 -0.10 -6.08
C LEU A 17 -4.50 1.14 -6.25
N GLN A 18 -5.15 1.27 -7.40
CA GLN A 18 -5.99 2.42 -7.69
C GLN A 18 -7.15 2.51 -6.71
N LYS A 19 -7.79 1.37 -6.42
CA LYS A 19 -8.88 1.34 -5.43
C LYS A 19 -8.37 1.66 -4.04
N ALA A 20 -7.20 1.17 -3.69
CA ALA A 20 -6.60 1.46 -2.40
C ALA A 20 -6.32 2.95 -2.24
N LYS A 21 -5.76 3.57 -3.28
CA LYS A 21 -5.50 5.00 -3.26
C LYS A 21 -6.79 5.81 -3.16
N GLN A 22 -7.84 5.39 -3.84
CA GLN A 22 -9.13 6.05 -3.77
C GLN A 22 -9.69 5.99 -2.35
N PHE A 23 -9.59 4.85 -1.72
CA PHE A 23 -10.02 4.70 -0.33
C PHE A 23 -9.28 5.69 0.58
N CYS A 24 -7.98 5.84 0.40
CA CYS A 24 -7.21 6.78 1.19
C CYS A 24 -7.69 8.22 1.01
N ARG A 25 -7.96 8.61 -0.22
CA ARG A 25 -8.42 9.96 -0.51
C ARG A 25 -9.78 10.25 0.10
N GLU A 26 -10.68 9.28 0.03
CA GLU A 26 -12.05 9.46 0.51
C GLU A 26 -12.14 9.37 2.03
N SER A 27 -11.38 8.47 2.62
CA SER A 27 -11.48 8.18 4.05
C SER A 27 -10.53 8.99 4.91
N LYS A 28 -9.56 9.67 4.29
CA LYS A 28 -8.52 10.40 4.99
C LYS A 28 -7.90 9.55 6.09
N THR A 29 -7.57 8.30 5.72
CA THR A 29 -7.02 7.35 6.66
C THR A 29 -5.70 7.83 7.25
N GLY A 30 -5.40 7.39 8.47
CA GLY A 30 -4.12 7.69 9.10
C GLY A 30 -3.01 6.75 8.68
N ALA A 31 -3.26 5.88 7.73
CA ALA A 31 -2.26 4.93 7.28
C ALA A 31 -1.04 5.63 6.71
N LYS A 32 0.12 5.05 6.95
CA LYS A 32 1.37 5.63 6.43
C LYS A 32 1.74 5.10 5.07
N GLY A 33 1.08 4.07 4.59
CA GLY A 33 1.38 3.49 3.30
C GLY A 33 0.45 2.38 2.92
N ILE A 34 0.59 1.96 1.67
CA ILE A 34 -0.18 0.86 1.09
C ILE A 34 0.78 -0.29 0.85
N TYR A 35 0.46 -1.46 1.37
CA TYR A 35 1.29 -2.64 1.18
C TYR A 35 0.70 -3.53 0.10
N GLY A 36 1.54 -3.89 -0.87
CA GLY A 36 1.15 -4.86 -1.87
C GLY A 36 1.62 -6.24 -1.45
N ALA A 37 0.78 -7.24 -1.59
CA ALA A 37 1.10 -8.61 -1.19
C ALA A 37 0.99 -9.56 -2.38
N ASP A 38 1.81 -10.60 -2.39
CA ASP A 38 1.72 -11.63 -3.40
C ASP A 38 0.64 -12.65 -3.03
N ARG A 39 0.53 -13.70 -3.84
CA ARG A 39 -0.49 -14.72 -3.64
C ARG A 39 -0.35 -15.43 -2.29
N ASN A 40 0.86 -15.51 -1.77
CA ASN A 40 1.12 -16.18 -0.49
C ASN A 40 0.91 -15.26 0.70
N GLY A 41 0.52 -14.02 0.45
CA GLY A 41 0.27 -13.07 1.53
C GLY A 41 1.48 -12.29 1.98
N ASN A 42 2.63 -12.48 1.35
CA ASN A 42 3.83 -11.73 1.72
C ASN A 42 3.78 -10.33 1.13
N ASN A 43 4.23 -9.35 1.89
CA ASN A 43 4.31 -7.98 1.39
C ASN A 43 5.46 -7.91 0.39
N VAL A 44 5.18 -7.32 -0.77
CA VAL A 44 6.20 -7.23 -1.83
C VAL A 44 6.48 -5.80 -2.26
N THR A 45 5.55 -4.89 -2.04
CA THR A 45 5.77 -3.48 -2.36
C THR A 45 5.17 -2.60 -1.29
N PHE A 46 5.67 -1.37 -1.23
CA PHE A 46 5.15 -0.37 -0.30
C PHE A 46 5.02 0.95 -1.03
N THR A 47 3.87 1.58 -0.91
CA THR A 47 3.60 2.90 -1.47
C THR A 47 3.35 3.86 -0.31
N PRO A 48 4.27 4.78 -0.03
CA PRO A 48 4.08 5.71 1.08
C PRO A 48 2.90 6.65 0.85
N ILE A 49 2.24 7.03 1.93
CA ILE A 49 1.16 8.00 1.91
C ILE A 49 1.61 9.22 2.70
N GLU A 50 1.44 10.39 2.12
CA GLU A 50 1.80 11.65 2.77
C GLU A 50 0.60 12.57 2.80
N SER A 51 0.38 13.21 3.95
CA SER A 51 -0.65 14.24 4.08
C SER A 51 -0.04 15.58 3.70
N THR A 52 -0.69 16.29 2.80
CA THR A 52 -0.24 17.61 2.37
C THR A 52 -1.37 18.61 2.57
N LYS A 53 -1.06 19.89 2.41
CA LYS A 53 -2.08 20.92 2.51
C LYS A 53 -3.17 20.78 1.46
N ARG A 54 -2.83 20.16 0.32
CA ARG A 54 -3.78 19.95 -0.77
C ARG A 54 -4.55 18.66 -0.63
N GLY A 55 -4.19 17.82 0.34
CA GLY A 55 -4.82 16.55 0.54
C GLY A 55 -3.78 15.45 0.73
N ILE A 56 -4.07 14.28 0.17
CA ILE A 56 -3.20 13.12 0.31
C ILE A 56 -2.41 12.91 -0.97
N SER A 57 -1.11 12.72 -0.83
CA SER A 57 -0.25 12.37 -1.95
C SER A 57 0.39 11.01 -1.71
N PHE A 58 0.90 10.40 -2.78
CA PHE A 58 1.50 9.07 -2.70
C PHE A 58 2.92 9.13 -3.22
N GLY A 59 3.81 8.53 -2.47
CA GLY A 59 5.18 8.41 -2.89
C GLY A 59 5.35 7.32 -3.92
N LYS A 60 6.57 7.18 -4.39
CA LYS A 60 6.89 6.15 -5.37
C LYS A 60 6.95 4.78 -4.69
N SER A 61 6.28 3.80 -5.28
CA SER A 61 6.29 2.45 -4.74
C SER A 61 7.68 1.83 -4.83
N TYR A 62 8.02 1.01 -3.85
CA TYR A 62 9.29 0.29 -3.88
C TYR A 62 9.10 -1.08 -3.25
N LYS A 63 10.04 -1.97 -3.55
CA LYS A 63 9.97 -3.35 -3.05
C LYS A 63 10.39 -3.40 -1.59
N ILE A 64 9.72 -4.27 -0.85
CA ILE A 64 10.02 -4.51 0.54
C ILE A 64 10.67 -5.88 0.66
N ASN A 65 11.72 -5.98 1.45
CA ASN A 65 12.37 -7.25 1.72
C ASN A 65 11.68 -7.93 2.88
N VAL A 66 10.71 -8.79 2.56
CA VAL A 66 9.91 -9.46 3.58
C VAL A 66 10.65 -10.60 4.27
N ASN A 67 11.76 -11.01 3.72
CA ASN A 67 12.56 -12.07 4.33
C ASN A 67 13.56 -11.56 5.35
N ASN A 68 13.64 -10.26 5.51
CA ASN A 68 14.55 -9.64 6.45
C ASN A 68 13.87 -9.49 7.80
N THR A 69 13.58 -10.62 8.41
CA THR A 69 12.81 -10.64 9.64
C THR A 69 13.65 -10.66 10.91
N LEU A 70 14.90 -10.66 10.76
CA LEU A 70 15.78 -10.79 11.93
C LEU A 70 16.28 -9.48 12.44
#